data_f5725386b23d2dfd325a93956a1af288
#
_entry.id   f5725386b23d2dfd325a93956a1af288
#
_cell.length_a   1.000
_cell.length_b   1.000
_cell.length_c   1.000
_cell.angle_alpha   90.00
_cell.angle_beta   90.00
_cell.angle_gamma   90.00
#
_symmetry.space_group_name_H-M   'P 1'
#
loop_
_entity.id
_entity.type
_entity.pdbx_description
1 polymer ?
#
loop_
_entity_poly.entity_id
_entity_poly.type
_entity_poly.pdbx_seq_one_letter_code
_entity_poly.pdbx_strand_id
1 'polypeptide(L)'
;PALLQRDPDNRLLARGPRFRLSADVIRDQALFASGLLIEQLGGPSVRPYQPAGLEKELHGTEEYQQDHGPNLYRRSLYTFWKRTVAPPTMMNFDAANRETCVVRETRTNTPLQALNLMN
;
A
#
# COMPACT_ATOMS: atom_id res chain seq x y z
N PRO A 1 -29.34 -9.38 6.96
CA PRO A 1 -30.36 -8.69 6.15
C PRO A 1 -31.17 -7.69 6.98
N ALA A 2 -31.65 -8.02 8.18
CA ALA A 2 -32.48 -7.15 9.00
C ALA A 2 -31.81 -5.81 9.41
N LEU A 3 -30.51 -5.84 9.76
CA LEU A 3 -29.74 -4.63 10.11
C LEU A 3 -29.53 -3.70 8.92
N LEU A 4 -29.34 -4.26 7.70
CA LEU A 4 -29.22 -3.47 6.48
C LEU A 4 -30.53 -2.75 6.10
N GLN A 5 -31.67 -3.36 6.40
CA GLN A 5 -32.97 -2.75 6.15
C GLN A 5 -33.31 -1.65 7.18
N ARG A 6 -32.89 -1.83 8.43
CA ARG A 6 -33.16 -0.85 9.51
C ARG A 6 -32.23 0.36 9.47
N ASP A 7 -30.99 0.16 9.09
CA ASP A 7 -29.97 1.20 9.06
C ASP A 7 -29.06 1.02 7.83
N PRO A 8 -29.56 1.35 6.62
CA PRO A 8 -28.80 1.19 5.38
C PRO A 8 -27.49 1.98 5.42
N ASP A 9 -27.49 3.17 5.97
CA ASP A 9 -26.34 4.08 6.03
C ASP A 9 -25.41 3.82 7.21
N ASN A 10 -25.71 2.79 8.03
CA ASN A 10 -24.94 2.45 9.22
C ASN A 10 -24.74 3.63 10.21
N ARG A 11 -25.75 4.47 10.36
CA ARG A 11 -25.70 5.66 11.25
C ARG A 11 -25.61 5.28 12.72
N LEU A 12 -26.13 4.11 13.08
CA LEU A 12 -26.07 3.57 14.44
C LEU A 12 -24.80 2.77 14.72
N LEU A 13 -23.87 2.68 13.77
CA LEU A 13 -22.60 1.97 13.86
C LEU A 13 -22.76 0.48 14.31
N ALA A 14 -23.90 -0.14 13.98
CA ALA A 14 -24.21 -1.52 14.31
C ALA A 14 -23.43 -2.55 13.45
N ARG A 15 -22.73 -2.09 12.44
CA ARG A 15 -21.92 -2.91 11.51
C ARG A 15 -20.54 -2.30 11.35
N GLY A 16 -19.51 -3.15 11.29
CA GLY A 16 -18.19 -2.72 10.85
C GLY A 16 -18.23 -2.26 9.39
N PRO A 17 -17.47 -1.22 9.01
CA PRO A 17 -17.35 -0.81 7.62
C PRO A 17 -16.69 -1.92 6.79
N ARG A 18 -17.18 -2.12 5.57
CA ARG A 18 -16.60 -3.06 4.58
C ARG A 18 -15.99 -2.26 3.46
N PHE A 19 -14.86 -1.64 3.72
CA PHE A 19 -14.09 -1.00 2.67
C PHE A 19 -12.65 -1.52 2.71
N ARG A 20 -12.02 -1.61 1.54
CA ARG A 20 -10.60 -1.92 1.46
C ARG A 20 -9.79 -0.71 1.91
N LEU A 21 -8.76 -0.97 2.70
CA LEU A 21 -7.78 0.03 3.10
C LEU A 21 -6.99 0.53 1.88
N SER A 22 -6.40 1.71 1.98
CA SER A 22 -5.45 2.20 0.97
C SER A 22 -4.18 1.34 0.94
N ALA A 23 -3.47 1.36 -0.17
CA ALA A 23 -2.24 0.58 -0.37
C ALA A 23 -1.22 0.79 0.76
N ASP A 24 -1.01 2.05 1.15
CA ASP A 24 -0.10 2.42 2.24
C ASP A 24 -0.51 1.77 3.56
N VAL A 25 -1.80 1.82 3.89
CA VAL A 25 -2.32 1.27 5.16
C VAL A 25 -2.30 -0.25 5.14
N ILE A 26 -2.54 -0.91 4.01
CA ILE A 26 -2.45 -2.39 3.90
C ILE A 26 -1.03 -2.84 4.27
N ARG A 27 0.00 -2.22 3.69
CA ARG A 27 1.38 -2.56 4.00
C ARG A 27 1.74 -2.24 5.45
N ASP A 28 1.38 -1.06 5.95
CA ASP A 28 1.67 -0.65 7.33
C ASP A 28 0.98 -1.57 8.34
N GLN A 29 -0.24 -2.01 8.06
CA GLN A 29 -0.96 -2.98 8.90
C GLN A 29 -0.26 -4.35 8.92
N ALA A 30 0.23 -4.84 7.78
CA ALA A 30 0.98 -6.08 7.72
C ALA A 30 2.28 -5.99 8.54
N LEU A 31 3.02 -4.89 8.40
CA LEU A 31 4.23 -4.63 9.18
C LEU A 31 3.94 -4.51 10.69
N PHE A 32 2.85 -3.84 11.05
CA PHE A 32 2.43 -3.72 12.44
C PHE A 32 2.04 -5.08 13.04
N ALA A 33 1.21 -5.86 12.34
CA ALA A 33 0.77 -7.17 12.80
C ALA A 33 1.92 -8.19 12.95
N SER A 34 2.96 -8.08 12.11
CA SER A 34 4.16 -8.91 12.19
C SER A 34 5.18 -8.43 13.23
N GLY A 35 4.97 -7.26 13.85
CA GLY A 35 5.92 -6.66 14.79
C GLY A 35 7.18 -6.09 14.14
N LEU A 36 7.19 -5.93 12.82
CA LEU A 36 8.35 -5.42 12.06
C LEU A 36 8.30 -3.90 11.86
N LEU A 37 7.17 -3.25 12.08
CA LEU A 37 7.01 -1.83 11.81
C LEU A 37 7.98 -0.98 12.62
N ILE A 38 8.73 -0.14 11.92
CA ILE A 38 9.62 0.86 12.53
C ILE A 38 8.93 2.23 12.51
N GLU A 39 8.55 2.71 13.69
CA GLU A 39 7.89 4.00 13.89
C GLU A 39 8.91 5.14 14.05
N GLN A 40 9.66 5.43 13.00
CA GLN A 40 10.57 6.56 12.96
C GLN A 40 9.96 7.70 12.16
N LEU A 41 9.79 8.87 12.78
CA LEU A 41 9.32 10.08 12.11
C LEU A 41 10.48 10.83 11.45
N GLY A 42 10.19 11.36 10.25
CA GLY A 42 11.19 12.15 9.48
C GLY A 42 12.28 11.29 8.85
N GLY A 43 13.29 11.97 8.31
CA GLY A 43 14.39 11.33 7.60
C GLY A 43 14.12 11.09 6.10
N PRO A 44 15.12 10.53 5.37
CA PRO A 44 15.02 10.30 3.93
C PRO A 44 14.01 9.20 3.59
N SER A 45 13.61 9.16 2.32
CA SER A 45 12.82 8.06 1.77
C SER A 45 13.62 6.75 1.81
N VAL A 46 12.89 5.64 1.90
CA VAL A 46 13.45 4.28 1.98
C VAL A 46 13.00 3.44 0.79
N ARG A 47 13.84 2.49 0.42
CA ARG A 47 13.59 1.54 -0.68
C ARG A 47 13.31 0.15 -0.12
N PRO A 48 12.02 -0.18 0.12
CA PRO A 48 11.64 -1.50 0.64
C PRO A 48 11.90 -2.60 -0.38
N TYR A 49 11.67 -3.83 0.03
CA TYR A 49 11.77 -5.00 -0.84
C TYR A 49 10.93 -4.84 -2.11
N GLN A 50 11.54 -5.18 -3.23
CA GLN A 50 10.89 -5.43 -4.52
C GLN A 50 11.32 -6.77 -5.08
N PRO A 51 10.44 -7.52 -5.75
CA PRO A 51 10.81 -8.77 -6.43
C PRO A 51 11.90 -8.52 -7.48
N ALA A 52 12.88 -9.42 -7.55
CA ALA A 52 13.94 -9.34 -8.55
C ALA A 52 13.37 -9.43 -9.98
N GLY A 53 13.98 -8.70 -10.89
CA GLY A 53 13.60 -8.70 -12.32
C GLY A 53 12.65 -7.58 -12.74
N LEU A 54 11.88 -7.01 -11.83
CA LEU A 54 11.05 -5.83 -12.13
C LEU A 54 11.86 -4.58 -12.48
N GLU A 55 13.10 -4.54 -12.04
CA GLU A 55 13.99 -3.39 -12.18
C GLU A 55 14.31 -3.07 -13.63
N LYS A 56 14.62 -4.09 -14.43
CA LYS A 56 14.97 -3.93 -15.86
C LYS A 56 13.80 -3.46 -16.70
N GLU A 57 12.60 -3.91 -16.36
CA GLU A 57 11.39 -3.52 -17.11
C GLU A 57 10.88 -2.13 -16.72
N LEU A 58 11.07 -1.73 -15.47
CA LEU A 58 10.47 -0.53 -14.92
C LEU A 58 11.43 0.66 -14.78
N HIS A 59 12.73 0.41 -14.61
CA HIS A 59 13.71 1.47 -14.32
C HIS A 59 14.72 1.73 -15.44
N GLY A 60 14.66 0.98 -16.52
CA GLY A 60 15.63 1.10 -17.63
C GLY A 60 17.03 0.67 -17.16
N THR A 61 18.01 1.58 -17.28
CA THR A 61 19.41 1.31 -16.95
C THR A 61 19.77 1.47 -15.47
N GLU A 62 18.90 2.07 -14.67
CA GLU A 62 19.17 2.27 -13.23
C GLU A 62 18.71 1.07 -12.42
N GLU A 63 19.63 0.46 -11.70
CA GLU A 63 19.36 -0.63 -10.78
C GLU A 63 18.67 -0.13 -9.50
N TYR A 64 17.60 -0.82 -9.09
CA TYR A 64 16.94 -0.52 -7.82
C TYR A 64 17.79 -1.03 -6.66
N GLN A 65 18.37 -0.13 -5.92
CA GLN A 65 19.13 -0.48 -4.73
C GLN A 65 18.20 -0.56 -3.52
N GLN A 66 17.86 -1.77 -3.13
CA GLN A 66 17.06 -2.01 -1.94
C GLN A 66 17.84 -1.61 -0.68
N ASP A 67 17.15 -0.95 0.26
CA ASP A 67 17.71 -0.67 1.58
C ASP A 67 17.86 -1.95 2.43
N HIS A 68 18.56 -1.84 3.53
CA HIS A 68 18.82 -2.93 4.46
C HIS A 68 18.42 -2.57 5.90
N GLY A 69 18.23 -3.62 6.72
CA GLY A 69 17.91 -3.46 8.14
C GLY A 69 16.59 -2.72 8.41
N PRO A 70 16.55 -1.83 9.41
CA PRO A 70 15.32 -1.14 9.84
C PRO A 70 14.63 -0.33 8.74
N ASN A 71 15.37 0.15 7.74
CA ASN A 71 14.82 0.95 6.65
C ASN A 71 13.82 0.17 5.78
N LEU A 72 13.93 -1.15 5.70
CA LEU A 72 12.96 -2.00 4.98
C LEU A 72 11.56 -1.93 5.58
N TYR A 73 11.44 -1.63 6.86
CA TYR A 73 10.22 -1.79 7.66
C TYR A 73 9.62 -0.46 8.10
N ARG A 74 10.09 0.65 7.57
CA ARG A 74 9.49 1.96 7.83
C ARG A 74 8.10 2.08 7.21
N ARG A 75 7.30 2.99 7.75
CA ARG A 75 5.95 3.27 7.25
C ARG A 75 5.96 3.58 5.75
N SER A 76 4.90 3.17 5.08
CA SER A 76 4.72 3.33 3.63
C SER A 76 4.80 4.77 3.15
N LEU A 77 4.48 5.73 4.02
CA LEU A 77 4.66 7.16 3.76
C LEU A 77 6.10 7.51 3.32
N TYR A 78 7.10 6.80 3.84
CA TYR A 78 8.52 7.03 3.56
C TYR A 78 9.05 6.22 2.38
N THR A 79 8.22 5.39 1.74
CA THR A 79 8.63 4.60 0.58
C THR A 79 9.04 5.51 -0.57
N PHE A 80 10.23 5.26 -1.12
CA PHE A 80 10.74 5.96 -2.30
C PHE A 80 9.79 5.74 -3.48
N TRP A 81 9.44 6.84 -4.11
CA TRP A 81 8.53 6.84 -5.25
C TRP A 81 9.21 7.50 -6.44
N LYS A 82 9.58 6.71 -7.43
CA LYS A 82 10.09 7.26 -8.68
C LYS A 82 8.92 7.81 -9.49
N ARG A 83 9.03 9.03 -9.97
CA ARG A 83 7.95 9.71 -10.70
C ARG A 83 7.42 8.91 -11.89
N THR A 84 8.34 8.26 -12.62
CA THR A 84 8.01 7.46 -13.81
C THR A 84 7.51 6.06 -13.50
N VAL A 85 7.81 5.55 -12.31
CA VAL A 85 7.51 4.17 -11.92
C VAL A 85 7.19 4.12 -10.43
N ALA A 86 5.93 3.93 -10.14
CA ALA A 86 5.46 3.72 -8.78
C ALA A 86 5.81 2.31 -8.27
N PRO A 87 5.94 2.11 -6.95
CA PRO A 87 6.18 0.79 -6.38
C PRO A 87 5.08 -0.20 -6.80
N PRO A 88 5.43 -1.36 -7.39
CA PRO A 88 4.44 -2.28 -7.99
C PRO A 88 3.39 -2.77 -7.00
N THR A 89 3.78 -3.08 -5.78
CA THR A 89 2.86 -3.49 -4.71
C THR A 89 1.85 -2.40 -4.37
N MET A 90 2.26 -1.14 -4.37
CA MET A 90 1.35 -0.01 -4.13
C MET A 90 0.37 0.17 -5.29
N MET A 91 0.86 0.08 -6.54
CA MET A 91 0.02 0.18 -7.73
C MET A 91 -1.01 -0.96 -7.82
N ASN A 92 -0.62 -2.15 -7.40
CA ASN A 92 -1.54 -3.28 -7.38
C ASN A 92 -2.74 -3.07 -6.43
N PHE A 93 -2.60 -2.23 -5.43
CA PHE A 93 -3.68 -1.82 -4.52
C PHE A 93 -4.24 -0.43 -4.81
N ASP A 94 -4.16 0.02 -6.06
CA ASP A 94 -4.72 1.30 -6.55
C ASP A 94 -4.16 2.54 -5.83
N ALA A 95 -2.90 2.53 -5.43
CA ALA A 95 -2.28 3.73 -4.89
C ALA A 95 -2.31 4.88 -5.92
N ALA A 96 -2.56 6.09 -5.45
CA ALA A 96 -2.48 7.28 -6.30
C ALA A 96 -1.07 7.43 -6.87
N ASN A 97 -0.96 7.78 -8.15
CA ASN A 97 0.32 7.93 -8.86
C ASN A 97 1.17 9.12 -8.38
N ARG A 98 0.62 9.98 -7.52
CA ARG A 98 1.24 11.21 -6.99
C ARG A 98 1.60 12.27 -8.04
N GLU A 99 1.18 12.10 -9.30
CA GLU A 99 1.35 13.08 -10.36
C GLU A 99 0.21 14.08 -10.42
N THR A 100 -0.99 13.62 -10.09
CA THR A 100 -2.21 14.43 -10.10
C THR A 100 -2.88 14.39 -8.74
N CYS A 101 -3.50 15.52 -8.35
CA CYS A 101 -4.33 15.54 -7.16
C CYS A 101 -5.59 14.72 -7.39
N VAL A 102 -5.84 13.74 -6.54
CA VAL A 102 -7.05 12.93 -6.55
C VAL A 102 -7.86 13.19 -5.29
N VAL A 103 -9.14 13.47 -5.46
CA VAL A 103 -10.06 13.69 -4.32
C VAL A 103 -10.43 12.35 -3.69
N ARG A 104 -10.47 11.29 -4.48
CA ARG A 104 -10.81 9.94 -4.03
C ARG A 104 -10.05 8.91 -4.84
N GLU A 105 -9.38 8.01 -4.16
CA GLU A 105 -8.74 6.86 -4.80
C GLU A 105 -9.79 5.88 -5.34
N THR A 106 -9.56 5.35 -6.52
CA THR A 106 -10.32 4.22 -7.04
C THR A 106 -10.00 2.97 -6.21
N ARG A 107 -10.96 2.08 -6.09
CA ARG A 107 -10.78 0.81 -5.38
C ARG A 107 -11.29 -0.31 -6.25
N THR A 108 -10.36 -1.04 -6.85
CA THR A 108 -10.67 -2.22 -7.66
C THR A 108 -10.58 -3.49 -6.80
N ASN A 109 -11.20 -4.56 -7.26
CA ASN A 109 -11.01 -5.90 -6.70
C ASN A 109 -10.51 -6.81 -7.82
N THR A 110 -9.25 -7.19 -7.75
CA THR A 110 -8.62 -8.05 -8.76
C THR A 110 -8.12 -9.35 -8.14
N PRO A 111 -8.05 -10.45 -8.91
CA PRO A 111 -7.45 -11.70 -8.44
C PRO A 111 -6.01 -11.53 -7.96
N LEU A 112 -5.25 -10.63 -8.58
CA LEU A 112 -3.87 -10.34 -8.23
C LEU A 112 -3.75 -9.74 -6.83
N GLN A 113 -4.68 -8.87 -6.43
CA GLN A 113 -4.74 -8.33 -5.08
C GLN A 113 -5.00 -9.44 -4.05
N ALA A 114 -5.91 -10.38 -4.35
CA ALA A 114 -6.17 -11.52 -3.48
C ALA A 114 -4.93 -12.41 -3.32
N LEU A 115 -4.22 -12.70 -4.41
CA LEU A 115 -2.97 -13.46 -4.38
C LEU A 115 -1.88 -12.77 -3.53
N ASN A 116 -1.73 -11.46 -3.66
CA ASN A 116 -0.76 -10.71 -2.86
C ASN A 116 -1.09 -10.69 -1.36
N LEU A 117 -2.36 -10.80 -0.99
CA LEU A 117 -2.77 -10.87 0.41
C LEU A 117 -2.66 -12.27 1.01
N MET A 118 -2.51 -13.30 0.17
CA MET A 118 -2.34 -14.70 0.60
C MET A 118 -0.87 -15.09 0.82
N ASN A 119 0.06 -14.36 0.25
CA ASN A 119 1.50 -14.54 0.39
C ASN A 119 2.01 -13.65 1.54
#